data_0c7dc7640b831a3b75293b3f64f4e0ad
#
_entry.id   0c7dc7640b831a3b75293b3f64f4e0ad
#
_cell.length_a   1.000
_cell.length_b   1.000
_cell.length_c   1.000
_cell.angle_alpha   90.00
_cell.angle_beta   90.00
_cell.angle_gamma   90.00
#
_symmetry.space_group_name_H-M   'P 1'
#
loop_
_entity.id
_entity.type
_entity.pdbx_description
1 polymer ?
#
loop_
_entity_poly.entity_id
_entity_poly.type
_entity_poly.pdbx_seq_one_letter_code
_entity_poly.pdbx_strand_id
1 'polypeptide(L)'
;MRNALPTLALLALCACSSHRAGDAGAGTSAATVGNLHAAAGNHAFSPAITPGDFAEHVQQLASDAFAGRGPGTVGEDRTVAYIRSQFARIGLQPGNGADWFQAVPMVGTTASPSTTLSFTAGDTVLPLAFGTEMVVGTRSGQAHVNLKDSPLVFVGYGVDAPERDWNDYAGIDVRGKTVVMLVNDPGFHANDPHLFDGRRMTWYGRWVYKFEEAARKGAAAALIIHDTAGASYGWDVVKSSWSGPQYDLPPQDDPAPRLQAQGWITGDAATALFKAAGQNLDALRAAANRPGFRAVPLDATASLSLDSKVVHTQSRNVLGLLPGSDRSGETLVYMAHWDHLGTQASDAGAAIYHGAVDNATGVAGLLELAESLRSAPVPPRRSILFLAVTLEESGLLGSRYYVAHPAIPLDKTVAAINLDAMLPIGKARDMVVVGRGSSQLEDLLKPILARQQRHVADEADPAAGYYFRSDHFNFAKAGVPALYIGSGTDLLDGGRAAGEAATRGYTSERYHQPADTYAAGSWKLDGILQDLEALRALGDTLANTGQWPNWYAGSPFRATRDAMRPSAAPRHDRK
;
A
#
# COMPACT_ATOMS: atom_id res chain seq x y z
N MET A 1 40.55 -57.22 -12.87
CA MET A 1 39.69 -58.07 -13.74
C MET A 1 38.63 -57.09 -14.27
N ARG A 2 38.81 -56.45 -15.45
CA ARG A 2 38.43 -56.90 -16.80
C ARG A 2 36.98 -57.36 -16.82
N ASN A 3 36.01 -56.68 -17.48
CA ASN A 3 35.75 -56.41 -18.89
C ASN A 3 34.55 -55.41 -18.95
N ALA A 4 34.55 -54.35 -19.69
CA ALA A 4 34.44 -54.13 -21.15
C ALA A 4 32.97 -53.96 -21.64
N LEU A 5 32.77 -52.77 -22.27
CA LEU A 5 31.58 -52.33 -23.06
C LEU A 5 31.31 -53.26 -24.28
N PRO A 6 30.15 -53.08 -24.94
CA PRO A 6 30.26 -52.44 -26.22
C PRO A 6 29.18 -51.37 -26.57
N THR A 7 29.65 -50.39 -27.31
CA THR A 7 28.99 -49.41 -28.15
C THR A 7 28.25 -50.05 -29.33
N LEU A 8 27.10 -49.54 -29.72
CA LEU A 8 26.58 -49.67 -31.08
C LEU A 8 25.93 -48.40 -31.55
N ALA A 9 26.50 -47.82 -32.61
CA ALA A 9 25.95 -46.74 -33.41
C ALA A 9 25.29 -47.32 -34.65
N LEU A 10 24.19 -46.71 -35.15
CA LEU A 10 23.75 -46.73 -36.57
C LEU A 10 22.74 -45.59 -36.76
N LEU A 11 23.15 -44.58 -37.50
CA LEU A 11 22.94 -44.22 -38.90
C LEU A 11 21.58 -43.61 -39.23
N ALA A 12 21.69 -42.41 -39.75
CA ALA A 12 20.71 -41.50 -40.31
C ALA A 12 20.04 -42.03 -41.58
N LEU A 13 18.81 -41.58 -41.80
CA LEU A 13 18.26 -41.41 -43.14
C LEU A 13 17.46 -40.12 -43.23
N CYS A 14 17.94 -39.20 -44.06
CA CYS A 14 17.23 -38.01 -44.54
C CYS A 14 16.07 -38.42 -45.48
N ALA A 15 14.93 -37.82 -45.27
CA ALA A 15 13.92 -37.66 -46.35
C ALA A 15 13.42 -36.19 -46.31
N CYS A 16 13.84 -35.41 -47.31
CA CYS A 16 13.25 -34.13 -47.65
C CYS A 16 11.87 -34.31 -48.22
N SER A 17 10.89 -33.62 -47.68
CA SER A 17 9.66 -33.26 -48.42
C SER A 17 9.28 -31.82 -48.09
N SER A 18 9.34 -31.01 -49.11
CA SER A 18 8.89 -29.63 -49.19
C SER A 18 7.38 -29.55 -48.99
N HIS A 19 6.91 -28.75 -48.01
CA HIS A 19 5.56 -28.23 -48.03
C HIS A 19 5.54 -26.73 -47.67
N ARG A 20 4.72 -26.05 -48.47
CA ARG A 20 4.51 -24.59 -48.56
C ARG A 20 4.17 -23.93 -47.24
N ALA A 21 4.64 -22.70 -47.09
CA ALA A 21 4.16 -21.73 -46.13
C ALA A 21 2.65 -21.54 -46.26
N GLY A 22 1.96 -21.81 -45.17
CA GLY A 22 0.57 -21.45 -44.95
C GLY A 22 0.51 -20.60 -43.69
N ASP A 23 -0.09 -19.40 -43.82
CA ASP A 23 -0.42 -18.49 -42.73
C ASP A 23 -1.03 -19.25 -41.55
N ALA A 24 -0.33 -19.25 -40.40
CA ALA A 24 -0.89 -19.64 -39.12
C ALA A 24 -1.23 -18.37 -38.35
N GLY A 25 -2.49 -17.95 -38.46
CA GLY A 25 -3.08 -16.97 -37.59
C GLY A 25 -2.86 -17.35 -36.14
N ALA A 26 -2.52 -16.36 -35.32
CA ALA A 26 -2.42 -16.46 -33.87
C ALA A 26 -3.78 -16.86 -33.30
N GLY A 27 -3.99 -18.16 -33.16
CA GLY A 27 -5.07 -18.72 -32.37
C GLY A 27 -4.74 -18.54 -30.88
N THR A 28 -5.28 -17.49 -30.27
CA THR A 28 -5.42 -17.41 -28.83
C THR A 28 -6.19 -18.63 -28.36
N SER A 29 -5.52 -19.55 -27.73
CA SER A 29 -6.13 -20.66 -27.01
C SER A 29 -7.03 -20.06 -25.93
N ALA A 30 -8.34 -20.00 -26.25
CA ALA A 30 -9.38 -19.84 -25.25
C ALA A 30 -9.38 -21.11 -24.38
N ALA A 31 -8.47 -21.17 -23.43
CA ALA A 31 -8.55 -22.14 -22.34
C ALA A 31 -9.89 -21.86 -21.65
N THR A 32 -10.74 -22.83 -21.75
CA THR A 32 -12.09 -22.95 -21.24
C THR A 32 -12.21 -22.31 -19.87
N VAL A 33 -12.80 -21.11 -19.80
CA VAL A 33 -13.37 -20.53 -18.59
C VAL A 33 -14.66 -21.35 -18.33
N GLY A 34 -14.46 -22.62 -18.01
CA GLY A 34 -15.50 -23.55 -17.68
C GLY A 34 -15.99 -23.26 -16.26
N ASN A 35 -17.22 -22.82 -16.14
CA ASN A 35 -18.05 -22.82 -14.94
C ASN A 35 -17.69 -21.88 -13.77
N LEU A 36 -17.27 -20.63 -14.03
CA LEU A 36 -17.40 -19.56 -13.05
C LEU A 36 -18.84 -19.00 -12.97
N HIS A 37 -19.75 -19.49 -13.81
CA HIS A 37 -21.15 -19.03 -13.89
C HIS A 37 -22.16 -19.95 -13.18
N ALA A 38 -21.74 -21.00 -12.51
CA ALA A 38 -22.68 -21.98 -11.94
C ALA A 38 -23.44 -21.50 -10.69
N ALA A 39 -22.98 -20.43 -9.99
CA ALA A 39 -23.67 -19.89 -8.82
C ALA A 39 -24.66 -18.73 -9.11
N ALA A 40 -24.74 -18.24 -10.34
CA ALA A 40 -25.56 -17.06 -10.68
C ALA A 40 -27.06 -17.35 -10.85
N GLY A 41 -27.51 -18.58 -10.63
CA GLY A 41 -28.85 -19.01 -11.09
C GLY A 41 -30.04 -18.44 -10.29
N ASN A 42 -29.92 -18.07 -9.02
CA ASN A 42 -31.04 -17.66 -8.18
C ASN A 42 -30.69 -16.63 -7.09
N HIS A 43 -29.59 -15.87 -7.22
CA HIS A 43 -29.28 -14.82 -6.22
C HIS A 43 -30.29 -13.67 -6.33
N ALA A 44 -30.98 -13.38 -5.24
CA ALA A 44 -31.90 -12.26 -5.14
C ALA A 44 -31.17 -11.01 -4.60
N PHE A 45 -30.89 -10.05 -5.48
CA PHE A 45 -30.31 -8.78 -5.09
C PHE A 45 -31.14 -8.09 -4.01
N SER A 46 -30.48 -7.65 -2.94
CA SER A 46 -31.14 -7.01 -1.83
C SER A 46 -30.25 -5.89 -1.24
N PRO A 47 -30.86 -4.88 -0.54
CA PRO A 47 -30.06 -3.92 0.18
C PRO A 47 -29.46 -4.48 1.48
N ALA A 48 -29.80 -5.69 1.89
CA ALA A 48 -29.25 -6.33 3.09
C ALA A 48 -27.90 -6.98 2.77
N ILE A 49 -26.90 -6.71 3.58
CA ILE A 49 -25.60 -7.37 3.58
C ILE A 49 -25.74 -8.66 4.37
N THR A 50 -25.47 -9.82 3.76
CA THR A 50 -25.69 -11.10 4.42
C THR A 50 -24.38 -11.85 4.72
N PRO A 51 -24.34 -12.65 5.81
CA PRO A 51 -23.14 -13.43 6.10
C PRO A 51 -22.88 -14.54 5.04
N GLY A 52 -23.94 -15.01 4.37
CA GLY A 52 -23.82 -16.06 3.35
C GLY A 52 -23.14 -15.53 2.09
N ASP A 53 -23.61 -14.41 1.55
CA ASP A 53 -23.07 -13.79 0.36
C ASP A 53 -21.63 -13.31 0.58
N PHE A 54 -21.39 -12.64 1.72
CA PHE A 54 -20.04 -12.23 2.11
C PHE A 54 -19.07 -13.43 2.19
N ALA A 55 -19.49 -14.52 2.85
CA ALA A 55 -18.67 -15.72 3.00
C ALA A 55 -18.38 -16.39 1.66
N GLU A 56 -19.35 -16.42 0.72
CA GLU A 56 -19.16 -16.96 -0.62
C GLU A 56 -18.08 -16.20 -1.40
N HIS A 57 -18.11 -14.86 -1.35
CA HIS A 57 -17.08 -14.02 -1.97
C HIS A 57 -15.70 -14.29 -1.39
N VAL A 58 -15.56 -14.34 -0.06
CA VAL A 58 -14.27 -14.64 0.59
C VAL A 58 -13.79 -16.04 0.22
N GLN A 59 -14.65 -17.05 0.31
CA GLN A 59 -14.31 -18.44 0.00
C GLN A 59 -13.83 -18.58 -1.46
N GLN A 60 -14.48 -17.89 -2.39
CA GLN A 60 -14.09 -17.90 -3.78
C GLN A 60 -12.72 -17.24 -3.99
N LEU A 61 -12.52 -16.02 -3.47
CA LEU A 61 -11.30 -15.24 -3.65
C LEU A 61 -10.08 -15.87 -2.94
N ALA A 62 -10.29 -16.51 -1.79
CA ALA A 62 -9.25 -17.18 -1.02
C ALA A 62 -9.07 -18.66 -1.36
N SER A 63 -9.68 -19.16 -2.46
CA SER A 63 -9.51 -20.55 -2.88
C SER A 63 -8.18 -20.78 -3.60
N ASP A 64 -7.71 -22.03 -3.64
CA ASP A 64 -6.52 -22.47 -4.38
C ASP A 64 -6.61 -22.07 -5.86
N ALA A 65 -7.82 -22.04 -6.41
CA ALA A 65 -8.06 -21.67 -7.81
C ALA A 65 -7.56 -20.24 -8.13
N PHE A 66 -7.54 -19.34 -7.16
CA PHE A 66 -7.07 -17.97 -7.31
C PHE A 66 -5.58 -17.80 -7.04
N ALA A 67 -4.88 -18.88 -6.69
CA ALA A 67 -3.42 -18.96 -6.57
C ALA A 67 -2.81 -17.78 -5.78
N GLY A 68 -3.48 -17.34 -4.71
CA GLY A 68 -3.05 -16.22 -3.87
C GLY A 68 -3.06 -14.85 -4.54
N ARG A 69 -3.78 -14.68 -5.64
CA ARG A 69 -4.06 -13.40 -6.32
C ARG A 69 -2.82 -12.55 -6.64
N GLY A 70 -1.70 -13.20 -6.95
CA GLY A 70 -0.46 -12.47 -7.27
C GLY A 70 -0.59 -11.63 -8.55
N PRO A 71 -0.17 -10.34 -8.55
CA PRO A 71 -0.15 -9.51 -9.74
C PRO A 71 0.71 -10.08 -10.87
N GLY A 72 0.24 -9.95 -12.12
CA GLY A 72 0.91 -10.48 -13.30
C GLY A 72 0.84 -12.02 -13.44
N THR A 73 -0.02 -12.69 -12.69
CA THR A 73 -0.16 -14.15 -12.71
C THR A 73 -1.56 -14.60 -13.15
N VAL A 74 -1.75 -15.91 -13.34
CA VAL A 74 -3.09 -16.49 -13.56
C VAL A 74 -4.05 -16.20 -12.42
N GLY A 75 -3.54 -15.97 -11.20
CA GLY A 75 -4.32 -15.54 -10.04
C GLY A 75 -4.95 -14.17 -10.26
N GLU A 76 -4.19 -13.22 -10.80
CA GLU A 76 -4.74 -11.93 -11.24
C GLU A 76 -5.86 -12.11 -12.25
N ASP A 77 -5.61 -12.83 -13.36
CA ASP A 77 -6.60 -12.96 -14.43
C ASP A 77 -7.95 -13.47 -13.92
N ARG A 78 -7.92 -14.46 -13.02
CA ARG A 78 -9.12 -15.00 -12.38
C ARG A 78 -9.79 -14.01 -11.44
N THR A 79 -9.00 -13.27 -10.67
CA THR A 79 -9.49 -12.31 -9.67
C THR A 79 -10.18 -11.13 -10.36
N VAL A 80 -9.53 -10.50 -11.33
CA VAL A 80 -10.12 -9.34 -12.02
C VAL A 80 -11.33 -9.72 -12.87
N ALA A 81 -11.32 -10.92 -13.47
CA ALA A 81 -12.49 -11.46 -14.18
C ALA A 81 -13.67 -11.71 -13.24
N TYR A 82 -13.40 -12.26 -12.04
CA TYR A 82 -14.41 -12.45 -11.00
C TYR A 82 -15.01 -11.13 -10.55
N ILE A 83 -14.20 -10.17 -10.11
CA ILE A 83 -14.68 -8.87 -9.63
C ILE A 83 -15.47 -8.14 -10.72
N ARG A 84 -14.95 -8.09 -11.94
CA ARG A 84 -15.68 -7.51 -13.09
C ARG A 84 -17.02 -8.19 -13.31
N SER A 85 -17.08 -9.54 -13.23
CA SER A 85 -18.32 -10.28 -13.41
C SER A 85 -19.35 -9.96 -12.33
N GLN A 86 -18.91 -9.80 -11.06
CA GLN A 86 -19.77 -9.41 -9.96
C GLN A 86 -20.28 -7.97 -10.12
N PHE A 87 -19.41 -7.02 -10.46
CA PHE A 87 -19.85 -5.63 -10.74
C PHE A 87 -20.90 -5.59 -11.87
N ALA A 88 -20.67 -6.33 -12.96
CA ALA A 88 -21.65 -6.41 -14.05
C ALA A 88 -22.96 -7.09 -13.63
N ARG A 89 -22.88 -8.16 -12.83
CA ARG A 89 -24.05 -8.88 -12.28
C ARG A 89 -24.90 -7.97 -11.38
N ILE A 90 -24.25 -7.17 -10.52
CA ILE A 90 -24.88 -6.17 -9.64
C ILE A 90 -25.56 -5.06 -10.48
N GLY A 91 -25.16 -4.86 -11.74
CA GLY A 91 -25.68 -3.83 -12.62
C GLY A 91 -24.98 -2.49 -12.47
N LEU A 92 -23.69 -2.50 -12.10
CA LEU A 92 -22.81 -1.35 -12.22
C LEU A 92 -22.46 -1.10 -13.68
N GLN A 93 -21.94 0.09 -13.96
CA GLN A 93 -21.36 0.45 -15.25
C GLN A 93 -19.81 0.39 -15.17
N PRO A 94 -19.10 0.25 -16.31
CA PRO A 94 -17.66 0.43 -16.35
C PRO A 94 -17.27 1.79 -15.75
N GLY A 95 -16.24 1.78 -14.86
CA GLY A 95 -15.80 2.99 -14.14
C GLY A 95 -14.65 3.72 -14.80
N ASN A 96 -14.05 3.16 -15.87
CA ASN A 96 -12.95 3.77 -16.63
C ASN A 96 -13.41 4.05 -18.07
N GLY A 97 -14.28 5.02 -18.25
CA GLY A 97 -14.91 5.27 -19.53
C GLY A 97 -15.80 4.10 -19.96
N ALA A 98 -15.43 3.41 -21.04
CA ALA A 98 -16.11 2.21 -21.51
C ALA A 98 -15.49 0.90 -20.97
N ASP A 99 -14.40 0.99 -20.20
CA ASP A 99 -13.66 -0.16 -19.69
C ASP A 99 -13.87 -0.37 -18.20
N TRP A 100 -13.83 -1.62 -17.77
CA TRP A 100 -13.82 -2.01 -16.35
C TRP A 100 -12.44 -1.95 -15.73
N PHE A 101 -11.40 -1.91 -16.56
CA PHE A 101 -10.03 -2.05 -16.14
C PHE A 101 -9.24 -0.76 -16.38
N GLN A 102 -8.37 -0.45 -15.45
CA GLN A 102 -7.31 0.52 -15.64
C GLN A 102 -5.98 -0.22 -15.54
N ALA A 103 -5.25 -0.28 -16.66
CA ALA A 103 -3.92 -0.89 -16.68
C ALA A 103 -2.96 -0.09 -15.79
N VAL A 104 -2.24 -0.79 -14.93
CA VAL A 104 -1.23 -0.23 -14.02
C VAL A 104 0.13 -0.79 -14.44
N PRO A 105 0.94 -0.02 -15.18
CA PRO A 105 2.27 -0.43 -15.55
C PRO A 105 3.18 -0.45 -14.32
N MET A 106 4.10 -1.41 -14.26
CA MET A 106 5.09 -1.49 -13.18
C MET A 106 6.46 -1.89 -13.68
N VAL A 107 7.48 -1.39 -13.02
CA VAL A 107 8.86 -1.77 -13.20
C VAL A 107 9.38 -2.41 -11.91
N GLY A 108 9.81 -3.65 -12.01
CA GLY A 108 10.44 -4.39 -10.92
C GLY A 108 11.96 -4.32 -11.06
N THR A 109 12.66 -3.94 -9.99
CA THR A 109 14.13 -3.96 -9.92
C THR A 109 14.58 -4.85 -8.77
N THR A 110 15.46 -5.80 -9.07
CA THR A 110 16.04 -6.69 -8.05
C THR A 110 17.53 -6.44 -8.01
N ALA A 111 18.01 -5.91 -6.87
CA ALA A 111 19.44 -5.67 -6.66
C ALA A 111 20.22 -6.98 -6.65
N SER A 112 21.38 -6.98 -7.30
CA SER A 112 22.32 -8.12 -7.25
C SER A 112 22.94 -8.24 -5.86
N PRO A 113 23.15 -9.45 -5.33
CA PRO A 113 23.94 -9.65 -4.12
C PRO A 113 25.40 -9.16 -4.24
N SER A 114 25.90 -8.94 -5.47
CA SER A 114 27.21 -8.34 -5.74
C SER A 114 27.25 -6.81 -5.59
N THR A 115 26.14 -6.17 -5.23
CA THR A 115 26.06 -4.75 -4.93
C THR A 115 27.09 -4.36 -3.87
N THR A 116 27.90 -3.34 -4.14
CA THR A 116 28.90 -2.84 -3.21
C THR A 116 28.55 -1.43 -2.77
N LEU A 117 28.70 -1.17 -1.48
CA LEU A 117 28.64 0.16 -0.88
C LEU A 117 29.84 0.30 0.06
N SER A 118 30.57 1.38 -0.05
CA SER A 118 31.64 1.73 0.89
C SER A 118 31.57 3.20 1.27
N PHE A 119 31.99 3.49 2.50
CA PHE A 119 32.23 4.85 2.96
C PHE A 119 33.74 5.09 3.06
N THR A 120 34.17 6.30 2.68
CA THR A 120 35.56 6.74 2.82
C THR A 120 35.58 8.01 3.68
N ALA A 121 36.34 7.98 4.77
CA ALA A 121 36.56 9.11 5.67
C ALA A 121 38.07 9.25 5.93
N GLY A 122 38.70 10.30 5.38
CA GLY A 122 40.17 10.40 5.33
C GLY A 122 40.78 9.16 4.67
N ASP A 123 41.71 8.51 5.36
CA ASP A 123 42.36 7.27 4.89
C ASP A 123 41.59 5.99 5.26
N THR A 124 40.45 6.11 5.93
CA THR A 124 39.65 4.96 6.37
C THR A 124 38.59 4.61 5.32
N VAL A 125 38.60 3.37 4.85
CA VAL A 125 37.58 2.81 3.97
C VAL A 125 36.76 1.78 4.72
N LEU A 126 35.43 1.93 4.72
CA LEU A 126 34.46 1.06 5.40
C LEU A 126 33.57 0.39 4.34
N PRO A 127 33.93 -0.80 3.83
CA PRO A 127 33.05 -1.57 2.95
C PRO A 127 31.92 -2.19 3.76
N LEU A 128 30.70 -2.19 3.21
CA LEU A 128 29.51 -2.77 3.85
C LEU A 128 29.09 -4.05 3.13
N ALA A 129 28.76 -5.08 3.90
CA ALA A 129 28.26 -6.35 3.41
C ALA A 129 26.76 -6.28 3.08
N PHE A 130 26.39 -6.61 1.83
CA PHE A 130 24.99 -6.65 1.38
C PHE A 130 24.18 -7.69 2.17
N GLY A 131 23.00 -7.30 2.63
CA GLY A 131 22.10 -8.13 3.44
C GLY A 131 22.45 -8.20 4.92
N THR A 132 23.72 -7.97 5.29
CA THR A 132 24.17 -8.03 6.70
C THR A 132 24.28 -6.64 7.33
N GLU A 133 24.91 -5.70 6.64
CA GLU A 133 25.17 -4.35 7.12
C GLU A 133 24.40 -3.28 6.34
N MET A 134 24.03 -3.59 5.08
CA MET A 134 23.23 -2.72 4.26
C MET A 134 22.31 -3.49 3.33
N VAL A 135 21.24 -2.85 2.89
CA VAL A 135 20.46 -3.20 1.71
C VAL A 135 20.25 -1.94 0.90
N VAL A 136 20.51 -2.00 -0.40
CA VAL A 136 20.38 -0.87 -1.33
C VAL A 136 19.77 -1.36 -2.63
N GLY A 137 18.88 -0.56 -3.19
CA GLY A 137 18.26 -0.81 -4.47
C GLY A 137 17.98 0.51 -5.20
N THR A 138 17.37 0.41 -6.37
CA THR A 138 16.90 1.56 -7.13
C THR A 138 15.43 1.38 -7.48
N ARG A 139 14.69 2.47 -7.53
CA ARG A 139 13.34 2.54 -8.10
C ARG A 139 13.29 3.38 -9.38
N SER A 140 14.48 3.76 -9.91
CA SER A 140 14.57 4.53 -11.15
C SER A 140 14.31 3.70 -12.41
N GLY A 141 14.24 2.37 -12.31
CA GLY A 141 14.16 1.46 -13.45
C GLY A 141 15.49 1.26 -14.18
N GLN A 142 16.60 1.75 -13.64
CA GLN A 142 17.93 1.56 -14.23
C GLN A 142 18.53 0.21 -13.82
N ALA A 143 19.16 -0.48 -14.79
CA ALA A 143 19.84 -1.73 -14.53
C ALA A 143 21.20 -1.53 -13.80
N HIS A 144 21.83 -0.37 -14.00
CA HIS A 144 23.13 -0.05 -13.43
C HIS A 144 23.10 1.33 -12.80
N VAL A 145 23.55 1.43 -11.55
CA VAL A 145 23.76 2.69 -10.84
C VAL A 145 25.16 2.71 -10.27
N ASN A 146 25.89 3.78 -10.55
CA ASN A 146 27.25 3.97 -10.05
C ASN A 146 27.38 5.38 -9.45
N LEU A 147 27.59 5.44 -8.15
CA LEU A 147 27.94 6.68 -7.45
C LEU A 147 29.39 6.58 -6.99
N LYS A 148 30.20 7.56 -7.36
CA LYS A 148 31.61 7.62 -6.99
C LYS A 148 31.84 8.84 -6.09
N ASP A 149 32.41 8.58 -4.93
CA ASP A 149 32.84 9.60 -3.96
C ASP A 149 31.74 10.67 -3.67
N SER A 150 30.46 10.22 -3.58
CA SER A 150 29.33 11.09 -3.30
C SER A 150 29.44 11.67 -1.89
N PRO A 151 29.48 13.00 -1.71
CA PRO A 151 29.57 13.60 -0.37
C PRO A 151 28.40 13.20 0.53
N LEU A 152 28.69 12.91 1.80
CA LEU A 152 27.68 12.49 2.78
C LEU A 152 27.17 13.69 3.60
N VAL A 153 25.87 13.74 3.82
CA VAL A 153 25.21 14.72 4.69
C VAL A 153 24.26 14.01 5.64
N PHE A 154 24.43 14.19 6.93
CA PHE A 154 23.44 13.77 7.92
C PHE A 154 22.33 14.82 8.02
N VAL A 155 21.11 14.42 7.72
CA VAL A 155 19.94 15.30 7.68
C VAL A 155 18.94 14.99 8.80
N GLY A 156 19.44 14.59 9.98
CA GLY A 156 18.56 14.27 11.12
C GLY A 156 17.52 13.23 10.76
N TYR A 157 16.25 13.57 10.84
CA TYR A 157 15.14 12.72 10.41
C TYR A 157 14.75 12.95 8.92
N GLY A 158 15.36 13.91 8.24
CA GLY A 158 15.06 14.24 6.85
C GLY A 158 13.62 14.77 6.65
N VAL A 159 13.16 15.58 7.58
CA VAL A 159 11.79 16.13 7.62
C VAL A 159 11.77 17.57 7.10
N ASP A 160 10.79 17.88 6.24
CA ASP A 160 10.37 19.23 5.89
C ASP A 160 8.85 19.34 6.12
N ALA A 161 8.45 19.93 7.24
CA ALA A 161 7.07 20.06 7.72
C ALA A 161 6.75 21.52 8.04
N PRO A 162 6.41 22.34 7.03
CA PRO A 162 6.18 23.77 7.20
C PRO A 162 5.07 24.10 8.22
N GLU A 163 4.04 23.27 8.33
CA GLU A 163 2.93 23.46 9.28
C GLU A 163 3.35 23.22 10.74
N ARG A 164 4.55 22.64 10.94
CA ARG A 164 5.16 22.39 12.25
C ARG A 164 6.40 23.26 12.50
N ASP A 165 6.68 24.22 11.60
CA ASP A 165 7.90 25.05 11.62
C ASP A 165 9.18 24.20 11.71
N TRP A 166 9.23 23.09 10.96
CA TRP A 166 10.32 22.12 10.96
C TRP A 166 10.91 21.90 9.58
N ASN A 167 12.25 22.03 9.46
CA ASN A 167 12.93 21.76 8.20
C ASN A 167 14.39 21.31 8.46
N ASP A 168 14.62 19.99 8.39
CA ASP A 168 15.95 19.38 8.54
C ASP A 168 16.91 19.72 7.40
N TYR A 169 16.40 20.18 6.26
CA TYR A 169 17.19 20.57 5.09
C TYR A 169 17.49 22.08 5.05
N ALA A 170 17.10 22.83 6.08
CA ALA A 170 17.30 24.30 6.08
C ALA A 170 18.77 24.68 6.03
N GLY A 171 19.13 25.50 5.01
CA GLY A 171 20.47 26.05 4.85
C GLY A 171 21.51 25.10 4.25
N ILE A 172 21.12 23.89 3.79
CA ILE A 172 22.03 22.92 3.16
C ILE A 172 21.54 22.60 1.74
N ASP A 173 22.46 22.52 0.79
CA ASP A 173 22.21 21.97 -0.54
C ASP A 173 22.65 20.50 -0.59
N VAL A 174 21.69 19.60 -0.80
CA VAL A 174 21.94 18.16 -0.88
C VAL A 174 21.91 17.61 -2.31
N ARG A 175 21.75 18.48 -3.32
CA ARG A 175 21.70 18.07 -4.73
C ARG A 175 22.97 17.31 -5.12
N GLY A 176 22.77 16.11 -5.70
CA GLY A 176 23.85 15.22 -6.12
C GLY A 176 24.62 14.55 -4.98
N LYS A 177 24.23 14.74 -3.72
CA LYS A 177 24.87 14.14 -2.55
C LYS A 177 24.10 12.92 -2.06
N THR A 178 24.74 12.11 -1.22
CA THR A 178 24.11 11.03 -0.48
C THR A 178 23.69 11.53 0.89
N VAL A 179 22.40 11.44 1.23
CA VAL A 179 21.91 11.82 2.56
C VAL A 179 21.79 10.58 3.45
N VAL A 180 22.13 10.75 4.72
CA VAL A 180 22.00 9.74 5.78
C VAL A 180 21.02 10.29 6.81
N MET A 181 20.02 9.47 7.22
CA MET A 181 18.95 9.94 8.08
C MET A 181 18.45 8.87 9.06
N LEU A 182 17.85 9.32 10.14
CA LEU A 182 17.22 8.48 11.15
C LEU A 182 15.85 7.97 10.67
N VAL A 183 15.47 6.77 11.08
CA VAL A 183 14.10 6.25 10.92
C VAL A 183 13.16 6.91 11.92
N ASN A 184 11.85 6.93 11.63
CA ASN A 184 10.80 7.60 12.40
C ASN A 184 10.91 9.13 12.34
N ASP A 185 10.32 9.85 13.28
CA ASP A 185 10.29 11.31 13.36
C ASP A 185 10.84 11.84 14.71
N PRO A 186 11.07 13.14 14.84
CA PRO A 186 11.72 13.70 16.04
C PRO A 186 10.98 13.43 17.35
N GLY A 187 9.67 13.24 17.33
CA GLY A 187 8.86 13.01 18.52
C GLY A 187 9.05 11.64 19.16
N PHE A 188 9.37 10.63 18.36
CA PHE A 188 9.35 9.23 18.79
C PHE A 188 10.31 8.95 19.93
N HIS A 189 11.60 9.25 19.78
CA HIS A 189 12.61 9.02 20.81
C HIS A 189 12.58 10.06 21.93
N ALA A 190 12.15 11.28 21.64
CA ALA A 190 11.95 12.32 22.65
C ALA A 190 10.78 11.98 23.57
N ASN A 191 9.82 11.15 23.10
CA ASN A 191 8.58 10.83 23.80
C ASN A 191 7.83 12.10 24.26
N ASP A 192 7.91 13.16 23.46
CA ASP A 192 7.28 14.45 23.72
C ASP A 192 6.00 14.56 22.86
N PRO A 193 4.81 14.55 23.46
CA PRO A 193 3.55 14.60 22.72
C PRO A 193 3.34 15.91 21.96
N HIS A 194 4.10 16.96 22.24
CA HIS A 194 4.09 18.23 21.53
C HIS A 194 5.02 18.25 20.31
N LEU A 195 5.87 17.23 20.17
CA LEU A 195 6.80 17.09 19.07
C LEU A 195 6.39 15.91 18.19
N PHE A 196 5.88 16.18 16.96
CA PHE A 196 5.44 15.17 15.99
C PHE A 196 4.48 14.10 16.59
N ASP A 197 3.56 14.54 17.48
CA ASP A 197 2.57 13.68 18.14
C ASP A 197 3.17 12.57 19.04
N GLY A 198 4.42 12.78 19.50
CA GLY A 198 5.14 11.89 20.42
C GLY A 198 5.45 10.54 19.79
N ARG A 199 4.98 9.46 20.39
CA ARG A 199 5.23 8.11 19.89
C ARG A 199 4.32 7.70 18.73
N ARG A 200 3.26 8.45 18.42
CA ARG A 200 2.45 8.22 17.22
C ARG A 200 3.28 8.54 16.00
N MET A 201 3.44 7.58 15.09
CA MET A 201 4.14 7.84 13.84
C MET A 201 3.33 8.83 13.00
N THR A 202 3.97 9.94 12.61
CA THR A 202 3.41 10.86 11.62
C THR A 202 3.80 10.41 10.20
N TRP A 203 3.24 11.05 9.16
CA TRP A 203 3.70 10.81 7.78
C TRP A 203 5.21 10.99 7.64
N TYR A 204 5.76 11.98 8.33
CA TYR A 204 7.19 12.30 8.31
C TYR A 204 8.07 11.17 8.88
N GLY A 205 7.52 10.31 9.73
CA GLY A 205 8.21 9.14 10.30
C GLY A 205 8.35 7.97 9.34
N ARG A 206 7.51 7.89 8.29
CA ARG A 206 7.55 6.77 7.35
C ARG A 206 8.81 6.79 6.50
N TRP A 207 9.41 5.61 6.32
CA TRP A 207 10.60 5.46 5.48
C TRP A 207 10.37 5.86 4.02
N VAL A 208 9.16 5.67 3.49
CA VAL A 208 8.78 6.11 2.14
C VAL A 208 8.88 7.62 2.01
N TYR A 209 8.36 8.38 2.99
CA TYR A 209 8.47 9.84 3.00
C TYR A 209 9.91 10.31 2.90
N LYS A 210 10.81 9.64 3.64
CA LYS A 210 12.23 10.01 3.70
C LYS A 210 12.91 9.93 2.35
N PHE A 211 12.63 8.88 1.59
CA PHE A 211 13.15 8.74 0.22
C PHE A 211 12.49 9.72 -0.74
N GLU A 212 11.17 9.91 -0.64
CA GLU A 212 10.46 10.90 -1.44
C GLU A 212 10.97 12.33 -1.17
N GLU A 213 11.20 12.70 0.09
CA GLU A 213 11.70 14.04 0.43
C GLU A 213 13.14 14.24 -0.01
N ALA A 214 14.03 13.28 0.21
CA ALA A 214 15.40 13.35 -0.26
C ALA A 214 15.46 13.52 -1.81
N ALA A 215 14.57 12.81 -2.54
CA ALA A 215 14.45 12.95 -3.99
C ALA A 215 13.95 14.35 -4.38
N ARG A 216 12.94 14.89 -3.68
CA ARG A 216 12.43 16.27 -3.90
C ARG A 216 13.51 17.31 -3.66
N LYS A 217 14.41 17.08 -2.70
CA LYS A 217 15.58 17.96 -2.42
C LYS A 217 16.73 17.74 -3.41
N GLY A 218 16.60 16.77 -4.34
CA GLY A 218 17.59 16.51 -5.40
C GLY A 218 18.80 15.68 -4.95
N ALA A 219 18.72 14.96 -3.83
CA ALA A 219 19.76 14.05 -3.42
C ALA A 219 19.98 12.95 -4.48
N ALA A 220 21.23 12.49 -4.65
CA ALA A 220 21.56 11.38 -5.53
C ALA A 220 21.16 10.04 -4.91
N ALA A 221 21.40 9.89 -3.61
CA ALA A 221 21.04 8.69 -2.85
C ALA A 221 20.59 9.04 -1.44
N ALA A 222 19.87 8.11 -0.81
CA ALA A 222 19.46 8.23 0.58
C ALA A 222 19.60 6.90 1.32
N LEU A 223 20.16 6.96 2.54
CA LEU A 223 20.37 5.82 3.41
C LEU A 223 19.70 6.07 4.76
N ILE A 224 18.79 5.19 5.15
CA ILE A 224 18.14 5.24 6.46
C ILE A 224 18.95 4.40 7.45
N ILE A 225 19.26 4.98 8.60
CA ILE A 225 19.86 4.25 9.72
C ILE A 225 18.77 3.42 10.39
N HIS A 226 18.93 2.10 10.40
CA HIS A 226 18.00 1.20 11.08
C HIS A 226 18.12 1.31 12.59
N ASP A 227 16.95 1.40 13.23
CA ASP A 227 16.74 1.33 14.67
C ASP A 227 15.47 0.49 14.90
N THR A 228 15.60 -0.62 15.57
CA THR A 228 14.49 -1.56 15.81
C THR A 228 13.29 -0.92 16.49
N ALA A 229 13.52 -0.04 17.48
CA ALA A 229 12.43 0.64 18.17
C ALA A 229 11.73 1.65 17.26
N GLY A 230 12.52 2.47 16.54
CA GLY A 230 12.00 3.48 15.61
C GLY A 230 11.32 2.89 14.37
N ALA A 231 11.82 1.77 13.85
CA ALA A 231 11.23 1.09 12.71
C ALA A 231 10.01 0.24 13.10
N SER A 232 9.88 -0.17 14.36
CA SER A 232 8.92 -1.17 14.89
C SER A 232 9.15 -2.62 14.40
N TYR A 233 10.31 -2.90 13.79
CA TYR A 233 10.74 -4.24 13.34
C TYR A 233 12.26 -4.36 13.32
N GLY A 234 12.76 -5.61 13.38
CA GLY A 234 14.20 -5.90 13.34
C GLY A 234 14.80 -5.84 11.94
N TRP A 235 16.14 -5.92 11.88
CA TRP A 235 16.91 -5.89 10.63
C TRP A 235 16.51 -6.99 9.65
N ASP A 236 16.12 -8.18 10.13
CA ASP A 236 15.73 -9.29 9.26
C ASP A 236 14.52 -8.97 8.40
N VAL A 237 13.58 -8.15 8.91
CA VAL A 237 12.43 -7.65 8.13
C VAL A 237 12.90 -6.71 7.02
N VAL A 238 13.82 -5.79 7.31
CA VAL A 238 14.42 -4.90 6.30
C VAL A 238 15.13 -5.72 5.23
N LYS A 239 15.98 -6.67 5.66
CA LYS A 239 16.72 -7.55 4.76
C LYS A 239 15.79 -8.33 3.83
N SER A 240 14.79 -9.01 4.36
CA SER A 240 13.86 -9.82 3.57
C SER A 240 13.05 -8.97 2.59
N SER A 241 12.56 -7.82 3.03
CA SER A 241 11.77 -6.89 2.20
C SER A 241 12.57 -6.27 1.05
N TRP A 242 13.91 -6.15 1.18
CA TRP A 242 14.77 -5.51 0.18
C TRP A 242 15.59 -6.50 -0.64
N SER A 243 15.54 -7.80 -0.34
CA SER A 243 16.29 -8.83 -1.08
C SER A 243 15.55 -9.32 -2.34
N GLY A 244 14.24 -9.07 -2.43
CA GLY A 244 13.39 -9.41 -3.58
C GLY A 244 13.21 -8.23 -4.56
N PRO A 245 12.33 -8.42 -5.56
CA PRO A 245 11.96 -7.36 -6.48
C PRO A 245 11.34 -6.16 -5.74
N GLN A 246 11.83 -4.97 -6.07
CA GLN A 246 11.23 -3.71 -5.64
C GLN A 246 10.46 -3.14 -6.83
N TYR A 247 9.16 -2.95 -6.65
CA TYR A 247 8.29 -2.43 -7.71
C TYR A 247 8.08 -0.93 -7.58
N ASP A 248 7.94 -0.25 -8.73
CA ASP A 248 7.49 1.13 -8.81
C ASP A 248 6.75 1.37 -10.13
N LEU A 249 6.04 2.47 -10.23
CA LEU A 249 5.50 2.93 -11.50
C LEU A 249 6.65 3.37 -12.43
N PRO A 250 6.54 3.17 -13.74
CA PRO A 250 7.52 3.71 -14.67
C PRO A 250 7.61 5.25 -14.57
N PRO A 251 8.78 5.87 -14.77
CA PRO A 251 8.95 7.32 -14.62
C PRO A 251 8.03 8.17 -15.50
N GLN A 252 7.59 7.67 -16.66
CA GLN A 252 6.65 8.36 -17.54
C GLN A 252 5.22 8.39 -16.98
N ASP A 253 4.87 7.44 -16.10
CA ASP A 253 3.54 7.29 -15.51
C ASP A 253 3.45 7.88 -14.10
N ASP A 254 4.59 8.25 -13.53
CA ASP A 254 4.68 8.94 -12.25
C ASP A 254 5.85 9.93 -12.27
N PRO A 255 5.57 11.22 -12.47
CA PRO A 255 6.59 12.26 -12.61
C PRO A 255 7.30 12.62 -11.29
N ALA A 256 6.97 11.98 -10.17
CA ALA A 256 7.65 12.22 -8.90
C ALA A 256 9.17 11.97 -9.04
N PRO A 257 10.01 12.86 -8.49
CA PRO A 257 11.47 12.68 -8.54
C PRO A 257 11.89 11.40 -7.83
N ARG A 258 12.91 10.74 -8.36
CA ARG A 258 13.46 9.50 -7.81
C ARG A 258 14.93 9.64 -7.50
N LEU A 259 15.36 8.98 -6.44
CA LEU A 259 16.78 8.79 -6.13
C LEU A 259 17.41 7.81 -7.13
N GLN A 260 18.70 7.98 -7.42
CA GLN A 260 19.44 6.97 -8.16
C GLN A 260 19.55 5.67 -7.36
N ALA A 261 19.80 5.79 -6.04
CA ALA A 261 19.82 4.67 -5.11
C ALA A 261 19.19 5.04 -3.76
N GLN A 262 18.58 4.07 -3.12
CA GLN A 262 17.99 4.22 -1.79
C GLN A 262 18.14 2.93 -1.01
N GLY A 263 18.23 3.03 0.32
CA GLY A 263 18.43 1.83 1.12
C GLY A 263 18.54 2.09 2.61
N TRP A 264 18.96 1.04 3.29
CA TRP A 264 19.14 1.03 4.74
C TRP A 264 20.55 0.58 5.10
N ILE A 265 21.06 1.12 6.20
CA ILE A 265 22.28 0.64 6.86
C ILE A 265 21.96 0.30 8.33
N THR A 266 22.67 -0.68 8.87
CA THR A 266 22.52 -1.02 10.30
C THR A 266 22.99 0.11 11.20
N GLY A 267 22.51 0.13 12.45
CA GLY A 267 22.99 1.08 13.46
C GLY A 267 24.49 0.98 13.73
N ASP A 268 25.06 -0.23 13.67
CA ASP A 268 26.50 -0.46 13.87
C ASP A 268 27.33 0.12 12.71
N ALA A 269 26.88 -0.11 11.45
CA ALA A 269 27.52 0.48 10.26
C ALA A 269 27.47 2.01 10.30
N ALA A 270 26.33 2.59 10.72
CA ALA A 270 26.22 4.03 10.92
C ALA A 270 27.16 4.54 12.04
N THR A 271 27.22 3.85 13.15
CA THR A 271 28.13 4.22 14.27
C THR A 271 29.59 4.22 13.82
N ALA A 272 30.00 3.22 13.04
CA ALA A 272 31.35 3.15 12.47
C ALA A 272 31.63 4.31 11.49
N LEU A 273 30.67 4.62 10.59
CA LEU A 273 30.76 5.76 9.67
C LEU A 273 30.95 7.09 10.42
N PHE A 274 30.05 7.38 11.37
CA PHE A 274 30.07 8.66 12.08
C PHE A 274 31.38 8.82 12.89
N LYS A 275 31.83 7.75 13.54
CA LYS A 275 33.13 7.74 14.25
C LYS A 275 34.29 8.02 13.29
N ALA A 276 34.33 7.38 12.13
CA ALA A 276 35.38 7.61 11.13
C ALA A 276 35.36 9.06 10.61
N ALA A 277 34.17 9.66 10.44
CA ALA A 277 33.96 11.06 10.07
C ALA A 277 34.18 12.06 11.25
N GLY A 278 34.70 11.62 12.40
CA GLY A 278 34.96 12.48 13.55
C GLY A 278 33.70 12.97 14.27
N GLN A 279 32.55 12.30 14.07
CA GLN A 279 31.25 12.68 14.65
C GLN A 279 30.77 11.65 15.68
N ASN A 280 29.89 12.09 16.58
CA ASN A 280 29.21 11.23 17.54
C ASN A 280 27.73 11.08 17.13
N LEU A 281 27.32 9.89 16.68
CA LEU A 281 25.97 9.63 16.21
C LEU A 281 24.90 9.87 17.30
N ASP A 282 25.16 9.48 18.56
CA ASP A 282 24.19 9.65 19.64
C ASP A 282 23.99 11.13 19.99
N ALA A 283 25.06 11.92 19.97
CA ALA A 283 24.96 13.37 20.15
C ALA A 283 24.17 14.02 19.02
N LEU A 284 24.38 13.60 17.78
CA LEU A 284 23.65 14.11 16.62
C LEU A 284 22.18 13.65 16.62
N ARG A 285 21.88 12.42 17.06
CA ARG A 285 20.51 11.94 17.28
C ARG A 285 19.81 12.81 18.34
N ALA A 286 20.46 13.09 19.45
CA ALA A 286 19.92 13.94 20.50
C ALA A 286 19.68 15.40 20.01
N ALA A 287 20.54 15.91 19.13
CA ALA A 287 20.36 17.21 18.50
C ALA A 287 19.19 17.22 17.51
N ALA A 288 19.04 16.15 16.72
CA ALA A 288 17.96 16.01 15.73
C ALA A 288 16.56 15.92 16.36
N ASN A 289 16.46 15.61 17.67
CA ASN A 289 15.20 15.64 18.43
C ASN A 289 14.79 17.04 18.92
N ARG A 290 15.48 18.09 18.48
CA ARG A 290 15.23 19.46 18.98
C ARG A 290 14.87 20.41 17.83
N PRO A 291 13.91 21.31 18.04
CA PRO A 291 13.63 22.39 17.08
C PRO A 291 14.92 23.16 16.74
N GLY A 292 15.05 23.54 15.47
CA GLY A 292 16.20 24.29 14.97
C GLY A 292 17.43 23.43 14.68
N PHE A 293 17.32 22.10 14.66
CA PHE A 293 18.36 21.22 14.13
C PHE A 293 18.83 21.69 12.74
N ARG A 294 20.11 21.51 12.45
CA ARG A 294 20.71 21.80 11.15
C ARG A 294 21.44 20.57 10.65
N ALA A 295 21.25 20.25 9.36
CA ALA A 295 21.97 19.17 8.71
C ALA A 295 23.49 19.34 8.84
N VAL A 296 24.20 18.22 8.99
CA VAL A 296 25.65 18.19 9.23
C VAL A 296 26.34 17.51 8.04
N PRO A 297 27.13 18.23 7.24
CA PRO A 297 28.06 17.60 6.30
C PRO A 297 29.01 16.66 7.08
N LEU A 298 29.15 15.43 6.61
CA LEU A 298 30.13 14.51 7.14
C LEU A 298 31.44 14.64 6.34
N ASP A 299 32.57 14.57 7.02
CA ASP A 299 33.87 14.51 6.34
C ASP A 299 34.10 13.08 5.82
N ALA A 300 33.20 12.66 4.93
CA ALA A 300 33.16 11.33 4.35
C ALA A 300 32.40 11.34 3.02
N THR A 301 32.69 10.33 2.18
CA THR A 301 32.00 10.08 0.92
C THR A 301 31.43 8.66 0.87
N ALA A 302 30.46 8.43 -0.01
CA ALA A 302 29.93 7.13 -0.34
C ALA A 302 30.24 6.76 -1.78
N SER A 303 30.70 5.52 -2.01
CA SER A 303 30.82 4.92 -3.35
C SER A 303 29.94 3.68 -3.43
N LEU A 304 29.06 3.64 -4.44
CA LEU A 304 28.08 2.58 -4.66
C LEU A 304 28.19 2.06 -6.08
N SER A 305 28.25 0.74 -6.24
CA SER A 305 28.04 0.06 -7.51
C SER A 305 26.88 -0.93 -7.35
N LEU A 306 25.78 -0.68 -8.06
CA LEU A 306 24.55 -1.44 -8.00
C LEU A 306 24.21 -1.96 -9.39
N ASP A 307 24.13 -3.29 -9.52
CA ASP A 307 23.56 -3.97 -10.66
C ASP A 307 22.17 -4.51 -10.30
N SER A 308 21.21 -4.31 -11.18
CA SER A 308 19.82 -4.73 -10.95
C SER A 308 19.27 -5.49 -12.16
N LYS A 309 18.54 -6.58 -11.88
CA LYS A 309 17.65 -7.17 -12.87
C LYS A 309 16.40 -6.28 -12.96
N VAL A 310 16.09 -5.81 -14.17
CA VAL A 310 14.90 -4.97 -14.43
C VAL A 310 13.87 -5.77 -15.19
N VAL A 311 12.61 -5.72 -14.74
CA VAL A 311 11.47 -6.38 -15.38
C VAL A 311 10.34 -5.37 -15.52
N HIS A 312 9.81 -5.23 -16.75
CA HIS A 312 8.63 -4.43 -17.03
C HIS A 312 7.42 -5.35 -17.16
N THR A 313 6.36 -5.04 -16.45
CA THR A 313 5.10 -5.79 -16.47
C THR A 313 3.94 -4.84 -16.18
N GLN A 314 2.74 -5.37 -16.09
CA GLN A 314 1.56 -4.59 -15.74
C GLN A 314 0.56 -5.43 -14.95
N SER A 315 -0.28 -4.76 -14.18
CA SER A 315 -1.43 -5.30 -13.51
C SER A 315 -2.66 -4.40 -13.78
N ARG A 316 -3.78 -4.59 -13.09
CA ARG A 316 -5.03 -3.88 -13.40
C ARG A 316 -5.81 -3.52 -12.15
N ASN A 317 -6.21 -2.25 -12.03
CA ASN A 317 -7.33 -1.87 -11.18
C ASN A 317 -8.65 -2.27 -11.85
N VAL A 318 -9.67 -2.62 -11.06
CA VAL A 318 -11.03 -2.91 -11.53
C VAL A 318 -11.99 -1.85 -11.01
N LEU A 319 -12.73 -1.20 -11.91
CA LEU A 319 -13.56 -0.04 -11.61
C LEU A 319 -15.03 -0.31 -11.97
N GLY A 320 -15.90 -0.28 -10.96
CA GLY A 320 -17.36 -0.35 -11.14
C GLY A 320 -18.01 0.97 -10.70
N LEU A 321 -18.83 1.57 -11.56
CA LEU A 321 -19.51 2.84 -11.30
C LEU A 321 -21.02 2.63 -11.08
N LEU A 322 -21.54 3.13 -9.99
CA LEU A 322 -22.96 3.35 -9.76
C LEU A 322 -23.25 4.84 -10.03
N PRO A 323 -23.90 5.18 -11.17
CA PRO A 323 -24.17 6.58 -11.50
C PRO A 323 -25.12 7.25 -10.53
N GLY A 324 -24.86 8.50 -10.21
CA GLY A 324 -25.75 9.33 -9.41
C GLY A 324 -26.97 9.83 -10.20
N SER A 325 -28.07 10.07 -9.52
CA SER A 325 -29.35 10.47 -10.13
C SER A 325 -29.37 11.95 -10.57
N ASP A 326 -28.83 12.88 -9.78
CA ASP A 326 -28.89 14.32 -10.06
C ASP A 326 -27.58 15.07 -9.77
N ARG A 327 -26.62 14.45 -9.11
CA ARG A 327 -25.28 14.98 -8.83
C ARG A 327 -24.17 14.04 -9.32
N SER A 328 -24.39 13.43 -10.47
CA SER A 328 -23.52 12.40 -11.04
C SER A 328 -22.08 12.84 -11.30
N GLY A 329 -21.82 14.14 -11.38
CA GLY A 329 -20.49 14.73 -11.49
C GLY A 329 -19.69 14.77 -10.18
N GLU A 330 -20.27 14.38 -9.04
CA GLU A 330 -19.60 14.27 -7.74
C GLU A 330 -19.57 12.79 -7.33
N THR A 331 -18.42 12.31 -6.82
CA THR A 331 -18.24 10.86 -6.63
C THR A 331 -17.70 10.53 -5.25
N LEU A 332 -18.30 9.53 -4.61
CA LEU A 332 -17.75 8.82 -3.47
C LEU A 332 -16.97 7.60 -3.97
N VAL A 333 -15.81 7.30 -3.37
CA VAL A 333 -15.02 6.12 -3.69
C VAL A 333 -15.07 5.15 -2.52
N TYR A 334 -15.44 3.89 -2.77
CA TYR A 334 -15.11 2.75 -1.94
C TYR A 334 -13.97 1.97 -2.57
N MET A 335 -12.99 1.55 -1.77
CA MET A 335 -11.86 0.80 -2.30
C MET A 335 -11.47 -0.37 -1.41
N ALA A 336 -10.88 -1.38 -2.05
CA ALA A 336 -10.18 -2.50 -1.43
C ALA A 336 -9.10 -2.99 -2.40
N HIS A 337 -7.95 -3.46 -1.91
CA HIS A 337 -7.02 -4.12 -2.79
C HIS A 337 -7.44 -5.57 -3.03
N TRP A 338 -7.21 -6.05 -4.25
CA TRP A 338 -7.56 -7.42 -4.61
C TRP A 338 -6.34 -8.35 -4.65
N ASP A 339 -5.15 -7.80 -4.78
CA ASP A 339 -3.90 -8.56 -4.83
C ASP A 339 -3.50 -9.12 -3.48
N HIS A 340 -2.66 -10.16 -3.52
CA HIS A 340 -1.94 -10.67 -2.37
C HIS A 340 -0.61 -11.28 -2.85
N LEU A 341 0.08 -12.03 -2.01
CA LEU A 341 1.46 -12.44 -2.23
C LEU A 341 1.64 -13.58 -3.25
N GLY A 342 0.53 -14.11 -3.79
CA GLY A 342 0.57 -15.13 -4.83
C GLY A 342 1.03 -16.49 -4.32
N THR A 343 1.79 -17.19 -5.17
CA THR A 343 2.40 -18.48 -4.85
C THR A 343 3.91 -18.33 -4.77
N GLN A 344 4.50 -18.76 -3.68
CA GLN A 344 5.94 -18.65 -3.43
C GLN A 344 6.57 -20.03 -3.23
N ALA A 345 7.84 -20.17 -3.63
CA ALA A 345 8.60 -21.37 -3.36
C ALA A 345 8.87 -21.54 -1.85
N SER A 346 8.73 -22.74 -1.32
CA SER A 346 9.08 -23.10 0.05
C SER A 346 9.82 -24.44 0.08
N ASP A 347 10.43 -24.79 1.21
CA ASP A 347 11.13 -26.06 1.39
C ASP A 347 10.21 -27.29 1.18
N ALA A 348 8.90 -27.12 1.40
CA ALA A 348 7.88 -28.15 1.22
C ALA A 348 7.25 -28.15 -0.20
N GLY A 349 7.73 -27.30 -1.10
CA GLY A 349 7.14 -27.08 -2.43
C GLY A 349 6.60 -25.66 -2.60
N ALA A 350 5.64 -25.45 -3.52
CA ALA A 350 5.01 -24.15 -3.70
C ALA A 350 3.93 -23.92 -2.63
N ALA A 351 4.02 -22.82 -1.89
CA ALA A 351 3.02 -22.40 -0.92
C ALA A 351 2.13 -21.30 -1.50
N ILE A 352 0.81 -21.44 -1.37
CA ILE A 352 -0.16 -20.42 -1.77
C ILE A 352 -0.42 -19.51 -0.57
N TYR A 353 -0.28 -18.22 -0.77
CA TYR A 353 -0.65 -17.17 0.19
C TYR A 353 -2.08 -16.74 -0.13
N HIS A 354 -3.06 -17.38 0.52
CA HIS A 354 -4.47 -17.23 0.16
C HIS A 354 -5.02 -15.83 0.45
N GLY A 355 -4.52 -15.14 1.49
CA GLY A 355 -4.96 -13.81 1.86
C GLY A 355 -6.46 -13.73 2.10
N ALA A 356 -6.98 -14.60 2.96
CA ALA A 356 -8.43 -14.66 3.20
C ALA A 356 -8.90 -13.43 3.97
N VAL A 357 -8.19 -13.03 5.00
CA VAL A 357 -8.45 -11.77 5.72
C VAL A 357 -7.83 -10.61 4.94
N ASP A 358 -6.60 -10.76 4.49
CA ASP A 358 -5.82 -9.78 3.72
C ASP A 358 -5.72 -10.18 2.24
N ASN A 359 -6.57 -9.72 1.31
CA ASN A 359 -7.69 -8.82 1.57
C ASN A 359 -8.95 -9.33 0.82
N ALA A 360 -9.19 -10.67 0.84
CA ALA A 360 -10.44 -11.17 0.28
C ALA A 360 -11.66 -10.63 1.06
N THR A 361 -11.52 -10.32 2.38
CA THR A 361 -12.58 -9.69 3.17
C THR A 361 -12.92 -8.29 2.69
N GLY A 362 -11.92 -7.48 2.36
CA GLY A 362 -12.15 -6.13 1.85
C GLY A 362 -12.83 -6.13 0.49
N VAL A 363 -12.39 -7.04 -0.43
CA VAL A 363 -13.06 -7.20 -1.74
C VAL A 363 -14.48 -7.71 -1.58
N ALA A 364 -14.73 -8.68 -0.70
CA ALA A 364 -16.08 -9.15 -0.39
C ALA A 364 -16.95 -8.01 0.15
N GLY A 365 -16.43 -7.21 1.09
CA GLY A 365 -17.12 -6.03 1.59
C GLY A 365 -17.42 -4.99 0.52
N LEU A 366 -16.49 -4.79 -0.43
CA LEU A 366 -16.68 -3.89 -1.57
C LEU A 366 -17.84 -4.35 -2.47
N LEU A 367 -17.94 -5.66 -2.74
CA LEU A 367 -19.01 -6.26 -3.54
C LEU A 367 -20.38 -6.18 -2.82
N GLU A 368 -20.41 -6.49 -1.54
CA GLU A 368 -21.62 -6.39 -0.71
C GLU A 368 -22.14 -4.94 -0.61
N LEU A 369 -21.25 -3.97 -0.42
CA LEU A 369 -21.62 -2.56 -0.42
C LEU A 369 -22.14 -2.11 -1.79
N ALA A 370 -21.54 -2.62 -2.88
CA ALA A 370 -22.00 -2.32 -4.22
C ALA A 370 -23.41 -2.85 -4.46
N GLU A 371 -23.68 -4.09 -4.07
CA GLU A 371 -25.02 -4.70 -4.19
C GLU A 371 -26.04 -3.96 -3.33
N SER A 372 -25.71 -3.71 -2.07
CA SER A 372 -26.60 -3.04 -1.11
C SER A 372 -26.99 -1.63 -1.57
N LEU A 373 -26.01 -0.83 -2.05
CA LEU A 373 -26.26 0.55 -2.50
C LEU A 373 -26.98 0.59 -3.87
N ARG A 374 -26.69 -0.37 -4.77
CA ARG A 374 -27.39 -0.50 -6.06
C ARG A 374 -28.84 -0.93 -5.90
N SER A 375 -29.11 -1.78 -4.91
CA SER A 375 -30.44 -2.32 -4.60
C SER A 375 -31.26 -1.40 -3.69
N ALA A 376 -30.72 -0.25 -3.26
CA ALA A 376 -31.44 0.70 -2.43
C ALA A 376 -32.69 1.23 -3.15
N PRO A 377 -33.82 1.40 -2.43
CA PRO A 377 -35.08 1.89 -3.02
C PRO A 377 -34.98 3.26 -3.69
N VAL A 378 -34.07 4.08 -3.22
CA VAL A 378 -33.78 5.42 -3.77
C VAL A 378 -32.35 5.43 -4.28
N PRO A 379 -32.14 5.68 -5.58
CA PRO A 379 -30.80 5.79 -6.15
C PRO A 379 -30.01 6.91 -5.49
N PRO A 380 -28.68 6.75 -5.30
CA PRO A 380 -27.84 7.81 -4.74
C PRO A 380 -27.85 9.05 -5.64
N ARG A 381 -27.79 10.22 -5.05
CA ARG A 381 -27.72 11.47 -5.81
C ARG A 381 -26.35 11.66 -6.46
N ARG A 382 -25.25 11.38 -5.73
CA ARG A 382 -23.88 11.35 -6.23
C ARG A 382 -23.53 9.98 -6.80
N SER A 383 -22.61 9.96 -7.73
CA SER A 383 -22.03 8.70 -8.20
C SER A 383 -21.22 8.02 -7.09
N ILE A 384 -21.14 6.69 -7.17
CA ILE A 384 -20.29 5.89 -6.28
C ILE A 384 -19.38 5.03 -7.16
N LEU A 385 -18.08 5.17 -6.97
CA LEU A 385 -17.07 4.34 -7.61
C LEU A 385 -16.63 3.24 -6.65
N PHE A 386 -16.74 1.99 -7.09
CA PHE A 386 -16.19 0.82 -6.43
C PHE A 386 -14.88 0.47 -7.13
N LEU A 387 -13.77 0.63 -6.41
CA LEU A 387 -12.41 0.56 -6.94
C LEU A 387 -11.65 -0.58 -6.27
N ALA A 388 -11.52 -1.72 -6.97
CA ALA A 388 -10.64 -2.79 -6.54
C ALA A 388 -9.24 -2.54 -7.11
N VAL A 389 -8.31 -2.12 -6.25
CA VAL A 389 -6.94 -1.75 -6.65
C VAL A 389 -6.01 -2.96 -6.64
N THR A 390 -4.94 -2.86 -7.41
CA THR A 390 -3.84 -3.82 -7.48
C THR A 390 -2.59 -3.27 -6.78
N LEU A 391 -1.60 -4.15 -6.55
CA LEU A 391 -0.25 -3.77 -6.12
C LEU A 391 -0.21 -2.99 -4.80
N GLU A 392 -1.17 -3.24 -3.91
CA GLU A 392 -1.12 -2.74 -2.54
C GLU A 392 0.13 -3.28 -1.85
N GLU A 393 0.31 -4.61 -1.93
CA GLU A 393 1.42 -5.38 -1.34
C GLU A 393 2.80 -4.99 -1.90
N SER A 394 2.80 -4.30 -3.03
CA SER A 394 4.00 -3.82 -3.71
C SER A 394 4.26 -2.32 -3.48
N GLY A 395 3.58 -1.70 -2.52
CA GLY A 395 3.74 -0.29 -2.14
C GLY A 395 2.67 0.63 -2.65
N LEU A 396 1.42 0.19 -2.64
CA LEU A 396 0.21 0.97 -2.94
C LEU A 396 0.19 1.48 -4.39
N LEU A 397 0.79 0.75 -5.35
CA LEU A 397 1.02 1.28 -6.69
C LEU A 397 -0.27 1.45 -7.49
N GLY A 398 -1.27 0.58 -7.29
CA GLY A 398 -2.56 0.67 -7.98
C GLY A 398 -3.34 1.93 -7.62
N SER A 399 -3.46 2.24 -6.34
CA SER A 399 -4.07 3.48 -5.88
C SER A 399 -3.23 4.71 -6.21
N ARG A 400 -1.88 4.60 -6.17
CA ARG A 400 -0.97 5.67 -6.60
C ARG A 400 -1.16 6.00 -8.07
N TYR A 401 -1.24 4.97 -8.93
CA TYR A 401 -1.52 5.15 -10.35
C TYR A 401 -2.90 5.76 -10.59
N TYR A 402 -3.94 5.27 -9.88
CA TYR A 402 -5.28 5.85 -10.00
C TYR A 402 -5.31 7.34 -9.65
N VAL A 403 -4.64 7.74 -8.58
CA VAL A 403 -4.57 9.15 -8.14
C VAL A 403 -3.82 10.03 -9.15
N ALA A 404 -2.78 9.49 -9.80
CA ALA A 404 -2.03 10.21 -10.84
C ALA A 404 -2.80 10.27 -12.17
N HIS A 405 -3.61 9.25 -12.47
CA HIS A 405 -4.40 9.09 -13.71
C HIS A 405 -5.87 8.78 -13.39
N PRO A 406 -6.59 9.67 -12.68
CA PRO A 406 -7.89 9.36 -12.16
C PRO A 406 -8.94 9.28 -13.28
N ALA A 407 -9.70 8.17 -13.31
CA ALA A 407 -10.86 8.05 -14.19
C ALA A 407 -11.95 9.09 -13.89
N ILE A 408 -12.02 9.52 -12.63
CA ILE A 408 -12.88 10.62 -12.17
C ILE A 408 -12.00 11.66 -11.49
N PRO A 409 -12.06 12.95 -11.90
CA PRO A 409 -11.22 14.00 -11.34
C PRO A 409 -11.27 14.08 -9.81
N LEU A 410 -10.13 14.27 -9.16
CA LEU A 410 -10.04 14.24 -7.69
C LEU A 410 -10.76 15.44 -7.03
N ASP A 411 -10.87 16.57 -7.72
CA ASP A 411 -11.68 17.73 -7.27
C ASP A 411 -13.19 17.44 -7.27
N LYS A 412 -13.62 16.37 -7.96
CA LYS A 412 -14.98 15.83 -7.96
C LYS A 412 -15.17 14.68 -6.98
N THR A 413 -14.07 14.18 -6.41
CA THR A 413 -14.12 13.10 -5.41
C THR A 413 -14.43 13.67 -4.03
N VAL A 414 -15.57 13.26 -3.48
CA VAL A 414 -16.10 13.77 -2.20
C VAL A 414 -15.28 13.23 -1.03
N ALA A 415 -15.09 11.91 -1.02
CA ALA A 415 -14.34 11.17 -0.02
C ALA A 415 -13.95 9.80 -0.57
N ALA A 416 -13.01 9.13 0.11
CA ALA A 416 -12.62 7.76 -0.13
C ALA A 416 -12.80 6.92 1.14
N ILE A 417 -13.30 5.70 1.01
CA ILE A 417 -13.49 4.74 2.10
C ILE A 417 -12.76 3.46 1.74
N ASN A 418 -11.81 3.05 2.57
CA ASN A 418 -10.95 1.90 2.34
C ASN A 418 -11.35 0.73 3.23
N LEU A 419 -11.41 -0.46 2.62
CA LEU A 419 -11.66 -1.73 3.30
C LEU A 419 -10.41 -2.60 3.15
N ASP A 420 -9.78 -2.90 4.28
CA ASP A 420 -8.55 -3.66 4.29
C ASP A 420 -8.43 -4.46 5.59
N ALA A 421 -8.21 -5.77 5.44
CA ALA A 421 -8.03 -6.73 6.52
C ALA A 421 -9.14 -6.70 7.60
N MET A 422 -10.39 -6.92 7.19
CA MET A 422 -11.54 -7.00 8.12
C MET A 422 -11.51 -8.31 8.91
N LEU A 423 -11.22 -8.24 10.22
CA LEU A 423 -11.05 -9.41 11.08
C LEU A 423 -12.39 -10.07 11.43
N PRO A 424 -12.54 -11.41 11.25
CA PRO A 424 -13.77 -12.13 11.58
C PRO A 424 -13.84 -12.54 13.07
N ILE A 425 -13.77 -11.57 13.97
CA ILE A 425 -13.63 -11.76 15.43
C ILE A 425 -14.93 -11.54 16.22
N GLY A 426 -16.01 -11.15 15.54
CA GLY A 426 -17.33 -10.95 16.14
C GLY A 426 -17.65 -9.48 16.42
N LYS A 427 -18.86 -9.22 16.92
CA LYS A 427 -19.36 -7.87 17.20
C LYS A 427 -18.58 -7.17 18.31
N ALA A 428 -18.37 -5.86 18.13
CA ALA A 428 -17.70 -5.00 19.09
C ALA A 428 -18.55 -3.76 19.46
N ARG A 429 -18.26 -3.18 20.64
CA ARG A 429 -18.82 -1.91 21.11
C ARG A 429 -18.12 -0.69 20.51
N ASP A 430 -17.04 -0.91 19.80
CA ASP A 430 -16.23 0.12 19.16
C ASP A 430 -15.99 -0.21 17.68
N MET A 431 -15.53 0.78 16.95
CA MET A 431 -14.93 0.65 15.61
C MET A 431 -13.63 1.42 15.66
N VAL A 432 -12.53 0.76 15.31
CA VAL A 432 -11.23 1.42 15.22
C VAL A 432 -11.20 2.30 13.97
N VAL A 433 -10.85 3.58 14.14
CA VAL A 433 -10.49 4.46 13.03
C VAL A 433 -8.98 4.61 13.04
N VAL A 434 -8.34 4.04 12.02
CA VAL A 434 -6.88 4.13 11.85
C VAL A 434 -6.53 5.57 11.47
N GLY A 435 -5.60 6.19 12.20
CA GLY A 435 -5.30 7.61 12.04
C GLY A 435 -6.40 8.54 12.54
N ARG A 436 -7.12 8.16 13.60
CA ARG A 436 -8.18 8.96 14.22
C ARG A 436 -7.72 10.39 14.51
N GLY A 437 -8.63 11.34 14.30
CA GLY A 437 -8.34 12.78 14.42
C GLY A 437 -7.92 13.42 13.12
N SER A 438 -8.07 12.73 11.97
CA SER A 438 -7.60 13.20 10.67
C SER A 438 -8.62 14.04 9.92
N SER A 439 -9.88 13.62 9.86
CA SER A 439 -10.85 14.25 8.96
C SER A 439 -12.29 14.31 9.52
N GLN A 440 -13.11 15.19 8.92
CA GLN A 440 -14.53 15.34 9.25
C GLN A 440 -15.38 14.10 8.89
N LEU A 441 -14.82 13.09 8.22
CA LEU A 441 -15.51 11.81 8.01
C LEU A 441 -15.86 11.15 9.35
N GLU A 442 -15.00 11.33 10.36
CA GLU A 442 -15.26 10.83 11.71
C GLU A 442 -16.48 11.49 12.35
N ASP A 443 -16.72 12.77 12.08
CA ASP A 443 -17.90 13.47 12.62
C ASP A 443 -19.20 12.93 12.03
N LEU A 444 -19.16 12.45 10.77
CA LEU A 444 -20.27 11.79 10.11
C LEU A 444 -20.46 10.34 10.59
N LEU A 445 -19.37 9.66 10.90
CA LEU A 445 -19.38 8.27 11.38
C LEU A 445 -19.90 8.15 12.82
N LYS A 446 -19.52 9.06 13.72
CA LYS A 446 -19.90 9.03 15.14
C LYS A 446 -21.40 8.84 15.37
N PRO A 447 -22.33 9.63 14.78
CA PRO A 447 -23.76 9.43 14.98
C PRO A 447 -24.30 8.13 14.37
N ILE A 448 -23.63 7.58 13.35
CA ILE A 448 -23.96 6.29 12.76
C ILE A 448 -23.65 5.17 13.75
N LEU A 449 -22.44 5.17 14.32
CA LEU A 449 -22.04 4.20 15.33
C LEU A 449 -22.90 4.29 16.61
N ALA A 450 -23.25 5.52 17.03
CA ALA A 450 -24.14 5.71 18.19
C ALA A 450 -25.50 5.01 18.01
N ARG A 451 -26.07 4.99 16.79
CA ARG A 451 -27.30 4.22 16.50
C ARG A 451 -27.10 2.71 16.60
N GLN A 452 -25.87 2.22 16.40
CA GLN A 452 -25.49 0.83 16.63
C GLN A 452 -25.04 0.56 18.09
N GLN A 453 -25.18 1.54 19.01
CA GLN A 453 -24.63 1.50 20.37
C GLN A 453 -23.11 1.29 20.42
N ARG A 454 -22.41 1.87 19.45
CA ARG A 454 -20.95 1.80 19.29
C ARG A 454 -20.33 3.19 19.35
N HIS A 455 -19.01 3.21 19.46
CA HIS A 455 -18.22 4.44 19.43
C HIS A 455 -16.94 4.26 18.59
N VAL A 456 -16.32 5.38 18.19
CA VAL A 456 -15.01 5.39 17.53
C VAL A 456 -13.93 5.15 18.56
N ALA A 457 -12.99 4.24 18.26
CA ALA A 457 -11.80 3.97 19.05
C ALA A 457 -10.52 4.28 18.28
N ASP A 458 -9.42 4.48 19.02
CA ASP A 458 -8.09 4.59 18.46
C ASP A 458 -7.51 3.21 18.11
N GLU A 459 -6.59 3.18 17.16
CA GLU A 459 -5.74 2.01 16.90
C GLU A 459 -4.86 1.69 18.13
N ALA A 460 -4.61 0.38 18.35
CA ALA A 460 -3.89 -0.08 19.54
C ALA A 460 -2.40 0.31 19.53
N ASP A 461 -1.77 0.36 18.36
CA ASP A 461 -0.36 0.73 18.17
C ASP A 461 -0.19 1.85 17.13
N PRO A 462 -0.42 3.11 17.53
CA PRO A 462 -0.25 4.23 16.62
C PRO A 462 1.22 4.46 16.21
N ALA A 463 2.18 3.89 16.95
CA ALA A 463 3.61 3.96 16.60
C ALA A 463 3.96 3.11 15.38
N ALA A 464 3.17 2.07 15.07
CA ALA A 464 3.37 1.23 13.90
C ALA A 464 3.04 1.95 12.57
N GLY A 465 2.29 3.06 12.62
CA GLY A 465 1.97 3.87 11.45
C GLY A 465 1.11 3.15 10.41
N TYR A 466 0.13 2.36 10.85
CA TYR A 466 -0.80 1.64 9.96
C TYR A 466 -1.55 2.56 9.00
N TYR A 467 -1.84 3.81 9.42
CA TYR A 467 -2.49 4.80 8.56
C TYR A 467 -1.77 5.01 7.22
N PHE A 468 -0.46 4.78 7.15
CA PHE A 468 0.36 5.04 5.96
C PHE A 468 0.65 3.77 5.15
N ARG A 469 -0.04 2.65 5.45
CA ARG A 469 0.26 1.33 4.88
C ARG A 469 -0.85 0.76 4.00
N SER A 470 -1.91 1.51 3.72
CA SER A 470 -3.01 1.05 2.86
C SER A 470 -3.45 2.13 1.87
N ASP A 471 -4.23 1.78 0.88
CA ASP A 471 -4.52 2.53 -0.35
C ASP A 471 -5.19 3.89 -0.16
N HIS A 472 -5.98 4.08 0.92
CA HIS A 472 -6.57 5.37 1.26
C HIS A 472 -5.51 6.47 1.37
N PHE A 473 -4.28 6.10 1.67
CA PHE A 473 -3.21 7.05 1.91
C PHE A 473 -2.80 7.82 0.65
N ASN A 474 -2.85 7.21 -0.54
CA ASN A 474 -2.59 7.94 -1.78
C ASN A 474 -3.68 8.97 -2.07
N PHE A 475 -4.95 8.68 -1.75
CA PHE A 475 -6.03 9.67 -1.80
C PHE A 475 -5.81 10.79 -0.79
N ALA A 476 -5.35 10.46 0.43
CA ALA A 476 -5.01 11.46 1.45
C ALA A 476 -3.89 12.40 0.98
N LYS A 477 -2.79 11.87 0.45
CA LYS A 477 -1.69 12.68 -0.13
C LYS A 477 -2.18 13.62 -1.24
N ALA A 478 -3.12 13.16 -2.03
CA ALA A 478 -3.77 13.98 -3.07
C ALA A 478 -4.85 14.93 -2.54
N GLY A 479 -5.03 15.03 -1.23
CA GLY A 479 -5.96 15.94 -0.58
C GLY A 479 -7.40 15.43 -0.46
N VAL A 480 -7.77 14.26 -0.97
CA VAL A 480 -9.11 13.69 -0.83
C VAL A 480 -9.27 13.12 0.59
N PRO A 481 -10.25 13.60 1.40
CA PRO A 481 -10.50 13.01 2.71
C PRO A 481 -10.77 11.53 2.60
N ALA A 482 -10.01 10.74 3.35
CA ALA A 482 -10.07 9.29 3.30
C ALA A 482 -10.28 8.69 4.69
N LEU A 483 -11.08 7.63 4.75
CA LEU A 483 -11.37 6.86 5.96
C LEU A 483 -10.82 5.44 5.80
N TYR A 484 -10.05 5.00 6.78
CA TYR A 484 -9.62 3.62 6.94
C TYR A 484 -10.06 3.12 8.31
N ILE A 485 -10.77 2.01 8.34
CA ILE A 485 -11.23 1.40 9.57
C ILE A 485 -10.50 0.09 9.85
N GLY A 486 -10.30 -0.20 11.12
CA GLY A 486 -9.97 -1.53 11.62
C GLY A 486 -11.16 -2.12 12.38
N SER A 487 -11.18 -3.43 12.53
CA SER A 487 -12.18 -4.13 13.34
C SER A 487 -12.14 -3.65 14.79
N GLY A 488 -13.30 -3.50 15.42
CA GLY A 488 -13.40 -3.14 16.84
C GLY A 488 -12.77 -4.18 17.75
N THR A 489 -12.16 -3.72 18.84
CA THR A 489 -11.47 -4.59 19.81
C THR A 489 -12.22 -4.78 21.13
N ASP A 490 -13.19 -3.92 21.45
CA ASP A 490 -14.05 -4.15 22.63
C ASP A 490 -15.23 -5.08 22.27
N LEU A 491 -14.90 -6.37 22.10
CA LEU A 491 -15.86 -7.39 21.68
C LEU A 491 -17.03 -7.50 22.66
N LEU A 492 -18.23 -7.80 22.13
CA LEU A 492 -19.40 -8.12 22.97
C LEU A 492 -19.15 -9.39 23.78
N ASP A 493 -18.42 -10.34 23.21
CA ASP A 493 -18.02 -11.60 23.83
C ASP A 493 -16.51 -11.57 24.15
N GLY A 494 -16.15 -11.50 25.42
CA GLY A 494 -14.78 -11.46 25.91
C GLY A 494 -14.15 -10.07 26.07
N GLY A 495 -14.81 -9.01 25.62
CA GLY A 495 -14.35 -7.62 25.81
C GLY A 495 -13.05 -7.28 25.09
N ARG A 496 -12.41 -6.20 25.52
CA ARG A 496 -11.20 -5.66 24.88
C ARG A 496 -10.01 -6.64 24.87
N ALA A 497 -9.81 -7.36 25.98
CA ALA A 497 -8.71 -8.31 26.08
C ALA A 497 -8.78 -9.42 25.02
N ALA A 498 -10.01 -9.92 24.74
CA ALA A 498 -10.22 -10.94 23.72
C ALA A 498 -9.99 -10.39 22.31
N GLY A 499 -10.48 -9.18 22.01
CA GLY A 499 -10.30 -8.55 20.71
C GLY A 499 -8.83 -8.23 20.42
N GLU A 500 -8.10 -7.66 21.38
CA GLU A 500 -6.67 -7.41 21.25
C GLU A 500 -5.86 -8.71 21.10
N ALA A 501 -6.23 -9.78 21.81
CA ALA A 501 -5.57 -11.08 21.67
C ALA A 501 -5.82 -11.66 20.27
N ALA A 502 -7.05 -11.55 19.74
CA ALA A 502 -7.39 -12.03 18.41
C ALA A 502 -6.64 -11.25 17.31
N THR A 503 -6.55 -9.92 17.45
CA THR A 503 -5.77 -9.06 16.53
C THR A 503 -4.29 -9.41 16.56
N ARG A 504 -3.69 -9.55 17.75
CA ARG A 504 -2.29 -9.98 17.87
C ARG A 504 -2.05 -11.36 17.29
N GLY A 505 -2.96 -12.31 17.55
CA GLY A 505 -2.87 -13.67 16.99
C GLY A 505 -2.91 -13.67 15.47
N TYR A 506 -3.82 -12.90 14.86
CA TYR A 506 -3.83 -12.73 13.41
C TYR A 506 -2.49 -12.18 12.89
N THR A 507 -2.01 -11.09 13.47
CA THR A 507 -0.77 -10.44 13.03
C THR A 507 0.46 -11.32 13.18
N SER A 508 0.55 -12.14 14.24
CA SER A 508 1.72 -12.98 14.50
C SER A 508 1.71 -14.33 13.77
N GLU A 509 0.52 -14.87 13.44
CA GLU A 509 0.40 -16.26 13.00
C GLU A 509 -0.13 -16.38 11.55
N ARG A 510 -0.84 -15.36 11.04
CA ARG A 510 -1.57 -15.45 9.76
C ARG A 510 -1.24 -14.34 8.78
N TYR A 511 -1.03 -13.12 9.24
CA TYR A 511 -0.74 -11.97 8.38
C TYR A 511 0.50 -12.23 7.52
N HIS A 512 0.33 -12.16 6.20
CA HIS A 512 1.35 -12.49 5.21
C HIS A 512 1.93 -13.91 5.35
N GLN A 513 1.08 -14.87 5.75
CA GLN A 513 1.44 -16.28 5.88
C GLN A 513 0.47 -17.17 5.07
N PRO A 514 0.91 -18.36 4.63
CA PRO A 514 0.01 -19.34 4.01
C PRO A 514 -1.18 -19.73 4.90
N ALA A 515 -1.08 -19.50 6.20
CA ALA A 515 -2.13 -19.77 7.19
C ALA A 515 -3.31 -18.78 7.13
N ASP A 516 -3.22 -17.68 6.37
CA ASP A 516 -4.36 -16.77 6.17
C ASP A 516 -5.38 -17.38 5.20
N THR A 517 -6.13 -18.35 5.71
CA THR A 517 -7.15 -19.10 4.97
C THR A 517 -8.55 -18.87 5.54
N TYR A 518 -9.57 -19.03 4.70
CA TYR A 518 -10.96 -19.01 5.14
C TYR A 518 -11.32 -20.28 5.95
N ALA A 519 -11.94 -20.13 7.11
CA ALA A 519 -12.35 -21.21 7.98
C ALA A 519 -13.79 -21.00 8.47
N ALA A 520 -14.76 -21.53 7.75
CA ALA A 520 -16.20 -21.34 7.98
C ALA A 520 -16.64 -21.62 9.44
N GLY A 521 -16.04 -22.60 10.11
CA GLY A 521 -16.43 -22.97 11.48
C GLY A 521 -15.92 -22.07 12.59
N SER A 522 -14.93 -21.19 12.30
CA SER A 522 -14.28 -20.33 13.30
C SER A 522 -14.49 -18.84 13.06
N TRP A 523 -14.90 -18.45 11.86
CA TRP A 523 -15.10 -17.04 11.50
C TRP A 523 -16.42 -16.51 12.07
N LYS A 524 -16.34 -15.44 12.86
CA LYS A 524 -17.47 -14.69 13.40
C LYS A 524 -17.72 -13.46 12.51
N LEU A 525 -18.53 -13.62 11.47
CA LEU A 525 -18.75 -12.60 10.45
C LEU A 525 -19.62 -11.42 10.90
N ASP A 526 -20.39 -11.60 11.95
CA ASP A 526 -21.37 -10.62 12.44
C ASP A 526 -20.74 -9.27 12.83
N GLY A 527 -19.44 -9.24 13.21
CA GLY A 527 -18.70 -8.01 13.44
C GLY A 527 -18.39 -7.28 12.13
N ILE A 528 -17.93 -8.00 11.11
CA ILE A 528 -17.66 -7.44 9.77
C ILE A 528 -18.95 -6.84 9.18
N LEU A 529 -20.08 -7.57 9.26
CA LEU A 529 -21.34 -7.08 8.75
C LEU A 529 -21.79 -5.80 9.48
N GLN A 530 -21.58 -5.73 10.79
CA GLN A 530 -21.86 -4.54 11.59
C GLN A 530 -21.02 -3.33 11.12
N ASP A 531 -19.76 -3.56 10.75
CA ASP A 531 -18.87 -2.53 10.19
C ASP A 531 -19.33 -2.11 8.80
N LEU A 532 -19.65 -3.05 7.92
CA LEU A 532 -20.15 -2.77 6.56
C LEU A 532 -21.47 -1.99 6.58
N GLU A 533 -22.38 -2.31 7.49
CA GLU A 533 -23.62 -1.53 7.68
C GLU A 533 -23.35 -0.08 8.08
N ALA A 534 -22.34 0.16 8.93
CA ALA A 534 -21.95 1.51 9.31
C ALA A 534 -21.33 2.27 8.11
N LEU A 535 -20.47 1.61 7.35
CA LEU A 535 -19.86 2.19 6.15
C LEU A 535 -20.89 2.44 5.04
N ARG A 536 -21.87 1.54 4.86
CA ARG A 536 -23.00 1.77 3.96
C ARG A 536 -23.80 3.01 4.35
N ALA A 537 -24.11 3.17 5.65
CA ALA A 537 -24.85 4.33 6.14
C ALA A 537 -24.06 5.63 6.01
N LEU A 538 -22.73 5.58 6.16
CA LEU A 538 -21.84 6.72 5.89
C LEU A 538 -21.86 7.09 4.41
N GLY A 539 -21.74 6.10 3.53
CA GLY A 539 -21.80 6.32 2.09
C GLY A 539 -23.14 6.86 1.62
N ASP A 540 -24.24 6.32 2.15
CA ASP A 540 -25.59 6.84 1.89
C ASP A 540 -25.72 8.32 2.32
N THR A 541 -25.20 8.67 3.50
CA THR A 541 -25.15 10.06 3.98
C THR A 541 -24.34 10.95 3.01
N LEU A 542 -23.14 10.52 2.61
CA LEU A 542 -22.27 11.28 1.71
C LEU A 542 -22.85 11.39 0.30
N ALA A 543 -23.48 10.31 -0.20
CA ALA A 543 -24.04 10.29 -1.54
C ALA A 543 -25.30 11.16 -1.66
N ASN A 544 -26.09 11.32 -0.59
CA ASN A 544 -27.40 11.96 -0.65
C ASN A 544 -27.47 13.37 -0.02
N THR A 545 -26.41 13.83 0.64
CA THR A 545 -26.35 15.17 1.22
C THR A 545 -25.49 16.14 0.39
N GLY A 546 -25.51 17.43 0.73
CA GLY A 546 -24.62 18.43 0.16
C GLY A 546 -23.24 18.49 0.81
N GLN A 547 -22.94 17.61 1.75
CA GLN A 547 -21.72 17.68 2.55
C GLN A 547 -20.48 17.33 1.73
N TRP A 548 -19.41 18.08 2.03
CA TRP A 548 -18.08 17.88 1.49
C TRP A 548 -17.11 17.88 2.67
N PRO A 549 -16.80 16.70 3.22
CA PRO A 549 -15.87 16.62 4.34
C PRO A 549 -14.49 17.13 3.96
N ASN A 550 -13.79 17.68 4.94
CA ASN A 550 -12.42 18.15 4.81
C ASN A 550 -11.54 17.51 5.89
N TRP A 551 -10.26 17.69 5.78
CA TRP A 551 -9.28 17.36 6.80
C TRP A 551 -9.41 18.36 7.96
N TYR A 552 -9.12 17.93 9.19
CA TYR A 552 -9.06 18.84 10.32
C TYR A 552 -7.90 19.83 10.18
N ALA A 553 -7.97 20.94 10.92
CA ALA A 553 -6.88 21.90 10.97
C ALA A 553 -5.59 21.24 11.50
N GLY A 554 -4.45 21.55 10.90
CA GLY A 554 -3.17 20.93 11.23
C GLY A 554 -2.88 19.61 10.50
N SER A 555 -3.82 19.07 9.72
CA SER A 555 -3.53 17.93 8.85
C SER A 555 -2.62 18.37 7.69
N PRO A 556 -1.55 17.61 7.37
CA PRO A 556 -0.66 17.91 6.25
C PRO A 556 -1.36 17.84 4.87
N PHE A 557 -2.53 17.20 4.79
CA PHE A 557 -3.28 17.01 3.55
C PHE A 557 -4.30 18.12 3.28
N ARG A 558 -4.58 18.97 4.29
CA ARG A 558 -5.64 19.96 4.20
C ARG A 558 -5.38 21.03 3.14
N ALA A 559 -4.16 21.54 3.07
CA ALA A 559 -3.81 22.60 2.10
C ALA A 559 -4.05 22.14 0.66
N THR A 560 -3.71 20.89 0.33
CA THR A 560 -3.99 20.31 -0.99
C THR A 560 -5.48 20.23 -1.28
N ARG A 561 -6.30 19.84 -0.30
CA ARG A 561 -7.76 19.79 -0.43
C ARG A 561 -8.35 21.17 -0.66
N ASP A 562 -7.93 22.15 0.13
CA ASP A 562 -8.41 23.51 0.03
C ASP A 562 -8.03 24.15 -1.33
N ALA A 563 -6.85 23.82 -1.88
CA ALA A 563 -6.43 24.27 -3.22
C ALA A 563 -7.26 23.65 -4.35
N MET A 564 -7.65 22.37 -4.23
CA MET A 564 -8.55 21.73 -5.21
C MET A 564 -9.97 22.29 -5.17
N ARG A 565 -10.40 22.78 -4.02
CA ARG A 565 -11.76 23.30 -3.79
C ARG A 565 -11.70 24.64 -3.05
N PRO A 566 -11.28 25.72 -3.71
CA PRO A 566 -11.34 27.03 -3.10
C PRO A 566 -12.76 27.29 -2.60
N SER A 567 -12.91 27.68 -1.33
CA SER A 567 -14.21 28.06 -0.79
C SER A 567 -14.80 29.14 -1.72
N ALA A 568 -16.04 28.96 -2.14
CA ALA A 568 -16.73 30.04 -2.84
C ALA A 568 -16.62 31.30 -1.97
N ALA A 569 -16.04 32.38 -2.53
CA ALA A 569 -15.93 33.64 -1.82
C ALA A 569 -17.30 34.00 -1.22
N PRO A 570 -17.35 34.50 0.02
CA PRO A 570 -18.62 34.87 0.62
C PRO A 570 -19.35 35.80 -0.36
N ARG A 571 -20.56 35.44 -0.76
CA ARG A 571 -21.41 36.31 -1.56
C ARG A 571 -21.56 37.60 -0.75
N HIS A 572 -20.90 38.66 -1.21
CA HIS A 572 -21.25 40.01 -0.75
C HIS A 572 -22.69 40.20 -1.18
N ASP A 573 -23.63 40.04 -0.25
CA ASP A 573 -24.97 40.53 -0.42
C ASP A 573 -24.85 42.04 -0.73
N ARG A 574 -25.07 42.42 -1.99
CA ARG A 574 -25.27 43.79 -2.36
C ARG A 574 -26.59 44.21 -1.73
N LYS A 575 -26.49 45.07 -0.71
CA LYS A 575 -27.63 45.80 -0.18
C LYS A 575 -28.22 46.72 -1.24
#